data_c86a53f0fb4e8a35c3ac7e48252eabe8
#
_entry.id   c86a53f0fb4e8a35c3ac7e48252eabe8
#
_cell.length_a   1.000
_cell.length_b   1.000
_cell.length_c   1.000
_cell.angle_alpha   90.00
_cell.angle_beta   90.00
_cell.angle_gamma   90.00
#
_symmetry.space_group_name_H-M   'P 1'
#
loop_
_entity.id
_entity.type
_entity.pdbx_description
1 polymer ?
#
loop_
_entity_poly.entity_id
_entity_poly.type
_entity_poly.pdbx_seq_one_letter_code
_entity_poly.pdbx_strand_id
1 'polypeptide(L)'
;QKNKEGYFFCTPKNGTSRSFAVAPVVMEALKKEKEKQENLRSLLGEEWNNEHNLVFTTDYGKNLVRRTVVKHYKKVLERAGLPDNRFHDLRHSFAVNSLAVGDNIKNVQSNLGHATSAFTMDVYCHVSQAMARESAAKTQKFYESVKPA
;
A
#
# COMPACT_ATOMS: atom_id res chain seq x y z
N GLN A 1 -3.88 9.91 -15.47
CA GLN A 1 -4.73 11.08 -15.18
C GLN A 1 -5.98 11.06 -16.08
N LYS A 2 -6.97 11.90 -15.79
CA LYS A 2 -8.19 12.05 -16.57
C LYS A 2 -8.43 13.53 -16.88
N ASN A 3 -8.74 13.83 -18.13
CA ASN A 3 -9.22 15.14 -18.59
C ASN A 3 -10.60 15.02 -19.25
N LYS A 4 -11.05 16.05 -19.96
CA LYS A 4 -12.35 16.06 -20.68
C LYS A 4 -12.40 15.05 -21.82
N GLU A 5 -11.25 14.71 -22.41
CA GLU A 5 -11.12 13.79 -23.56
C GLU A 5 -10.95 12.32 -23.11
N GLY A 6 -10.67 12.06 -21.84
CA GLY A 6 -10.54 10.71 -21.32
C GLY A 6 -9.37 10.50 -20.38
N TYR A 7 -8.87 9.27 -20.34
CA TYR A 7 -7.69 8.89 -19.56
C TYR A 7 -6.43 9.02 -20.39
N PHE A 8 -5.37 9.56 -19.79
CA PHE A 8 -4.07 9.68 -20.42
C PHE A 8 -2.95 9.34 -19.43
N PHE A 9 -1.83 8.88 -19.95
CA PHE A 9 -0.63 8.60 -19.19
C PHE A 9 0.24 9.85 -19.10
N CYS A 10 0.83 10.07 -17.96
CA CYS A 10 1.82 11.12 -17.76
C CYS A 10 2.96 10.59 -16.89
N THR A 11 4.09 11.23 -16.95
CA THR A 11 5.20 10.96 -16.04
C THR A 11 4.79 11.18 -14.59
N PRO A 12 5.41 10.50 -13.61
CA PRO A 12 5.21 10.79 -12.20
C PRO A 12 5.45 12.28 -11.91
N LYS A 13 4.74 12.83 -10.91
CA LYS A 13 4.81 14.28 -10.58
C LYS A 13 6.25 14.81 -10.41
N ASN A 14 7.18 13.96 -9.97
CA ASN A 14 8.58 14.34 -9.76
C ASN A 14 9.51 13.86 -10.90
N GLY A 15 8.96 13.39 -12.02
CA GLY A 15 9.75 12.89 -13.16
C GLY A 15 10.62 11.66 -12.86
N THR A 16 10.57 11.13 -11.64
CA THR A 16 11.47 10.06 -11.18
C THR A 16 10.69 8.76 -11.02
N SER A 17 11.14 7.70 -11.68
CA SER A 17 10.69 6.34 -11.39
C SER A 17 11.28 5.87 -10.06
N ARG A 18 10.61 4.93 -9.41
CA ARG A 18 11.08 4.34 -8.16
C ARG A 18 10.83 2.85 -8.15
N SER A 19 11.76 2.12 -7.54
CA SER A 19 11.63 0.70 -7.27
C SER A 19 11.67 0.48 -5.77
N PHE A 20 10.91 -0.47 -5.29
CA PHE A 20 10.89 -0.86 -3.89
C PHE A 20 10.66 -2.36 -3.78
N ALA A 21 11.21 -2.96 -2.73
CA ALA A 21 10.95 -4.36 -2.40
C ALA A 21 9.56 -4.50 -1.80
N VAL A 22 8.84 -5.54 -2.20
CA VAL A 22 7.54 -5.89 -1.65
C VAL A 22 7.61 -7.22 -0.91
N ALA A 23 6.78 -7.39 0.11
CA ALA A 23 6.71 -8.64 0.86
C ALA A 23 6.31 -9.81 -0.05
N PRO A 24 6.83 -11.04 0.19
CA PRO A 24 6.53 -12.22 -0.63
C PRO A 24 5.02 -12.48 -0.83
N VAL A 25 4.22 -12.27 0.20
CA VAL A 25 2.75 -12.43 0.10
C VAL A 25 2.12 -11.47 -0.92
N VAL A 26 2.65 -10.26 -1.07
CA VAL A 26 2.20 -9.29 -2.07
C VAL A 26 2.62 -9.74 -3.47
N MET A 27 3.85 -10.28 -3.62
CA MET A 27 4.31 -10.83 -4.88
C MET A 27 3.49 -12.04 -5.34
N GLU A 28 3.06 -12.89 -4.41
CA GLU A 28 2.17 -14.00 -4.71
C GLU A 28 0.79 -13.53 -5.19
N ALA A 29 0.23 -12.51 -4.53
CA ALA A 29 -1.03 -11.90 -4.96
C ALA A 29 -0.91 -11.28 -6.36
N LEU A 30 0.19 -10.60 -6.66
CA LEU A 30 0.46 -10.04 -7.99
C LEU A 30 0.65 -11.12 -9.07
N LYS A 31 1.30 -12.24 -8.74
CA LYS A 31 1.42 -13.39 -9.65
C LYS A 31 0.06 -13.98 -10.00
N LYS A 32 -0.80 -14.20 -9.00
CA LYS A 32 -2.19 -14.67 -9.22
C LYS A 32 -3.00 -13.72 -10.10
N GLU A 33 -2.84 -12.42 -9.91
CA GLU A 33 -3.50 -11.43 -10.78
C GLU A 33 -2.98 -11.50 -12.21
N LYS A 34 -1.68 -11.68 -12.40
CA LYS A 34 -1.07 -11.87 -13.72
C LYS A 34 -1.60 -13.14 -14.40
N GLU A 35 -1.62 -14.28 -13.71
CA GLU A 35 -2.17 -15.53 -14.22
C GLU A 35 -3.63 -15.39 -14.61
N LYS A 36 -4.44 -14.70 -13.80
CA LYS A 36 -5.83 -14.37 -14.13
C LYS A 36 -5.91 -13.57 -15.43
N GLN A 37 -5.07 -12.56 -15.61
CA GLN A 37 -5.05 -11.75 -16.83
C GLN A 37 -4.62 -12.55 -18.06
N GLU A 38 -3.63 -13.45 -17.92
CA GLU A 38 -3.18 -14.34 -19.00
C GLU A 38 -4.31 -15.31 -19.44
N ASN A 39 -5.05 -15.87 -18.48
CA ASN A 39 -6.21 -16.70 -18.77
C ASN A 39 -7.32 -15.93 -19.49
N LEU A 40 -7.64 -14.73 -19.03
CA LEU A 40 -8.64 -13.87 -19.69
C LEU A 40 -8.19 -13.45 -21.08
N ARG A 41 -6.91 -13.13 -21.28
CA ARG A 41 -6.33 -12.84 -22.59
C ARG A 41 -6.49 -14.02 -23.55
N SER A 42 -6.20 -15.22 -23.09
CA SER A 42 -6.34 -16.43 -23.90
C SER A 42 -7.80 -16.73 -24.26
N LEU A 43 -8.74 -16.45 -23.36
CA LEU A 43 -10.15 -16.66 -23.56
C LEU A 43 -10.79 -15.64 -24.51
N LEU A 44 -10.43 -14.36 -24.38
CA LEU A 44 -11.06 -13.23 -25.08
C LEU A 44 -10.37 -12.90 -26.42
N GLY A 45 -9.13 -13.38 -26.62
CA GLY A 45 -8.40 -13.13 -27.86
C GLY A 45 -8.27 -11.64 -28.17
N GLU A 46 -8.79 -11.23 -29.34
CA GLU A 46 -8.72 -9.84 -29.82
C GLU A 46 -9.55 -8.84 -29.00
N GLU A 47 -10.53 -9.31 -28.21
CA GLU A 47 -11.29 -8.44 -27.31
C GLU A 47 -10.48 -8.00 -26.08
N TRP A 48 -9.41 -8.71 -25.75
CA TRP A 48 -8.50 -8.32 -24.68
C TRP A 48 -7.59 -7.18 -25.11
N ASN A 49 -7.61 -6.09 -24.34
CA ASN A 49 -6.76 -4.93 -24.62
C ASN A 49 -6.10 -4.38 -23.34
N ASN A 50 -4.85 -4.77 -23.10
CA ASN A 50 -3.98 -4.18 -22.08
C ASN A 50 -2.67 -3.68 -22.71
N GLU A 51 -2.75 -2.77 -23.67
CA GLU A 51 -1.61 -2.20 -24.42
C GLU A 51 -0.60 -1.48 -23.51
N HIS A 52 -1.02 -1.06 -22.32
CA HIS A 52 -0.20 -0.32 -21.37
C HIS A 52 0.41 -1.19 -20.26
N ASN A 53 0.29 -2.51 -20.32
CA ASN A 53 0.76 -3.44 -19.29
C ASN A 53 0.30 -3.07 -17.88
N LEU A 54 -0.96 -2.72 -17.72
CA LEU A 54 -1.54 -2.40 -16.42
C LEU A 54 -1.58 -3.63 -15.53
N VAL A 55 -1.15 -3.47 -14.29
CA VAL A 55 -1.17 -4.53 -13.27
C VAL A 55 -2.59 -4.88 -12.86
N PHE A 56 -3.49 -3.89 -12.81
CA PHE A 56 -4.90 -4.09 -12.47
C PHE A 56 -5.78 -3.57 -13.61
N THR A 57 -6.62 -4.45 -14.12
CA THR A 57 -7.48 -4.18 -15.28
C THR A 57 -8.92 -4.59 -15.02
N THR A 58 -9.81 -4.21 -15.91
CA THR A 58 -11.10 -4.88 -16.06
C THR A 58 -10.89 -6.27 -16.66
N ASP A 59 -11.93 -7.10 -16.72
CA ASP A 59 -11.84 -8.43 -17.34
C ASP A 59 -11.51 -8.38 -18.85
N TYR A 60 -11.64 -7.23 -19.50
CA TYR A 60 -11.23 -6.96 -20.88
C TYR A 60 -9.87 -6.26 -21.02
N GLY A 61 -9.05 -6.23 -19.98
CA GLY A 61 -7.72 -5.60 -20.02
C GLY A 61 -7.72 -4.08 -19.92
N LYS A 62 -8.87 -3.41 -19.84
CA LYS A 62 -8.96 -1.95 -19.82
C LYS A 62 -8.69 -1.38 -18.42
N ASN A 63 -8.37 -0.09 -18.34
CA ASN A 63 -8.14 0.61 -17.08
C ASN A 63 -9.36 0.58 -16.15
N LEU A 64 -9.11 0.40 -14.86
CA LEU A 64 -10.14 0.48 -13.83
C LEU A 64 -10.58 1.93 -13.59
N VAL A 65 -11.89 2.13 -13.49
CA VAL A 65 -12.46 3.44 -13.12
C VAL A 65 -12.38 3.61 -11.61
N ARG A 66 -11.86 4.75 -11.14
CA ARG A 66 -11.73 5.07 -9.71
C ARG A 66 -13.00 4.78 -8.90
N ARG A 67 -14.17 5.15 -9.43
CA ARG A 67 -15.46 4.93 -8.77
C ARG A 67 -15.72 3.45 -8.49
N THR A 68 -15.38 2.58 -9.43
CA THR A 68 -15.54 1.12 -9.29
C THR A 68 -14.62 0.57 -8.19
N VAL A 69 -13.35 0.98 -8.19
CA VAL A 69 -12.38 0.57 -7.15
C VAL A 69 -12.86 0.99 -5.76
N VAL A 70 -13.27 2.25 -5.60
CA VAL A 70 -13.76 2.76 -4.31
C VAL A 70 -15.03 2.02 -3.88
N LYS A 71 -15.97 1.75 -4.81
CA LYS A 71 -17.19 0.99 -4.51
C LYS A 71 -16.87 -0.43 -4.02
N HIS A 72 -15.93 -1.12 -4.66
CA HIS A 72 -15.52 -2.46 -4.22
C HIS A 72 -14.82 -2.41 -2.85
N TYR A 73 -13.96 -1.44 -2.63
CA TYR A 73 -13.32 -1.23 -1.33
C TYR A 73 -14.33 -1.04 -0.20
N LYS A 74 -15.35 -0.20 -0.40
CA LYS A 74 -16.42 0.01 0.60
C LYS A 74 -17.17 -1.29 0.92
N LYS A 75 -17.47 -2.11 -0.09
CA LYS A 75 -18.07 -3.43 0.12
C LYS A 75 -17.17 -4.38 0.92
N VAL A 76 -15.85 -4.30 0.74
CA VAL A 76 -14.89 -5.10 1.53
C VAL A 76 -14.93 -4.67 2.99
N LEU A 77 -14.91 -3.35 3.27
CA LEU A 77 -15.02 -2.83 4.64
C LEU A 77 -16.31 -3.28 5.32
N GLU A 78 -17.45 -3.14 4.63
CA GLU A 78 -18.76 -3.56 5.13
C GLU A 78 -18.79 -5.06 5.48
N ARG A 79 -18.31 -5.92 4.58
CA ARG A 79 -18.22 -7.38 4.81
C ARG A 79 -17.29 -7.75 5.97
N ALA A 80 -16.24 -6.98 6.18
CA ALA A 80 -15.28 -7.17 7.26
C ALA A 80 -15.73 -6.55 8.59
N GLY A 81 -16.89 -5.88 8.64
CA GLY A 81 -17.36 -5.17 9.84
C GLY A 81 -16.44 -4.01 10.25
N LEU A 82 -15.68 -3.45 9.29
CA LEU A 82 -14.76 -2.35 9.55
C LEU A 82 -15.44 -1.00 9.35
N PRO A 83 -15.02 0.04 10.12
CA PRO A 83 -15.55 1.38 9.95
C PRO A 83 -15.28 1.93 8.55
N ASP A 84 -16.20 2.78 8.07
CA ASP A 84 -16.07 3.43 6.79
C ASP A 84 -14.88 4.39 6.78
N ASN A 85 -13.95 4.18 5.85
CA ASN A 85 -12.80 5.05 5.64
C ASN A 85 -12.50 5.22 4.15
N ARG A 86 -11.62 6.14 3.81
CA ARG A 86 -11.27 6.44 2.42
C ARG A 86 -10.27 5.42 1.89
N PHE A 87 -10.36 5.09 0.61
CA PHE A 87 -9.35 4.23 -0.05
C PHE A 87 -7.90 4.74 0.13
N HIS A 88 -7.72 6.07 0.18
CA HIS A 88 -6.40 6.67 0.42
C HIS A 88 -5.85 6.41 1.83
N ASP A 89 -6.72 6.12 2.79
CA ASP A 89 -6.31 5.84 4.18
C ASP A 89 -5.55 4.51 4.31
N LEU A 90 -5.66 3.60 3.33
CA LEU A 90 -4.79 2.43 3.22
C LEU A 90 -3.30 2.81 3.16
N ARG A 91 -2.99 3.94 2.54
CA ARG A 91 -1.62 4.46 2.49
C ARG A 91 -1.16 4.92 3.88
N HIS A 92 -2.05 5.51 4.66
CA HIS A 92 -1.77 5.87 6.04
C HIS A 92 -1.57 4.63 6.91
N SER A 93 -2.45 3.63 6.77
CA SER A 93 -2.33 2.35 7.46
C SER A 93 -1.01 1.65 7.15
N PHE A 94 -0.55 1.67 5.89
CA PHE A 94 0.76 1.15 5.52
C PHE A 94 1.88 1.86 6.29
N ALA A 95 1.86 3.20 6.35
CA ALA A 95 2.89 3.97 7.07
C ALA A 95 2.92 3.62 8.57
N VAL A 96 1.74 3.61 9.22
CA VAL A 96 1.60 3.26 10.64
C VAL A 96 2.12 1.85 10.91
N ASN A 97 1.67 0.87 10.13
CA ASN A 97 2.05 -0.53 10.34
C ASN A 97 3.54 -0.76 10.08
N SER A 98 4.11 -0.18 9.02
CA SER A 98 5.55 -0.29 8.75
C SER A 98 6.40 0.28 9.88
N LEU A 99 6.03 1.45 10.41
CA LEU A 99 6.74 2.03 11.55
C LEU A 99 6.54 1.21 12.84
N ALA A 100 5.34 0.67 13.06
CA ALA A 100 5.03 -0.14 14.25
C ALA A 100 5.83 -1.45 14.28
N VAL A 101 6.14 -2.05 13.14
CA VAL A 101 7.01 -3.24 13.05
C VAL A 101 8.50 -2.89 13.04
N GLY A 102 8.86 -1.61 13.20
CA GLY A 102 10.24 -1.16 13.32
C GLY A 102 10.94 -0.80 12.00
N ASP A 103 10.20 -0.64 10.90
CA ASP A 103 10.80 -0.19 9.65
C ASP A 103 11.34 1.24 9.77
N ASN A 104 12.41 1.51 9.03
CA ASN A 104 13.06 2.82 9.05
C ASN A 104 12.17 3.87 8.38
N ILE A 105 12.01 5.03 9.02
CA ILE A 105 11.18 6.13 8.51
C ILE A 105 11.56 6.55 7.09
N LYS A 106 12.85 6.54 6.73
CA LYS A 106 13.33 6.87 5.38
C LYS A 106 12.88 5.85 4.35
N ASN A 107 12.87 4.55 4.72
CA ASN A 107 12.34 3.48 3.86
C ASN A 107 10.84 3.66 3.62
N VAL A 108 10.08 3.91 4.68
CA VAL A 108 8.64 4.17 4.58
C VAL A 108 8.36 5.39 3.70
N GLN A 109 9.11 6.48 3.86
CA GLN A 109 8.99 7.67 3.02
C GLN A 109 9.31 7.37 1.55
N SER A 110 10.39 6.63 1.29
CA SER A 110 10.79 6.22 -0.06
C SER A 110 9.71 5.35 -0.72
N ASN A 111 9.22 4.34 -0.02
CA ASN A 111 8.17 3.44 -0.50
C ASN A 111 6.87 4.19 -0.82
N LEU A 112 6.52 5.15 0.01
CA LEU A 112 5.35 6.00 -0.20
C LEU A 112 5.57 7.09 -1.26
N GLY A 113 6.83 7.46 -1.55
CA GLY A 113 7.15 8.53 -2.49
C GLY A 113 6.62 9.89 -2.02
N HIS A 114 6.73 10.18 -0.75
CA HIS A 114 6.34 11.47 -0.20
C HIS A 114 7.40 12.53 -0.51
N ALA A 115 6.96 13.61 -1.15
CA ALA A 115 7.78 14.81 -1.32
C ALA A 115 7.90 15.63 -0.01
N THR A 116 6.99 15.41 0.95
CA THR A 116 7.00 16.11 2.25
C THR A 116 6.93 15.12 3.40
N SER A 117 7.84 15.28 4.33
CA SER A 117 8.02 14.44 5.52
C SER A 117 6.96 14.66 6.62
N ALA A 118 6.22 15.77 6.57
CA ALA A 118 5.35 16.20 7.67
C ALA A 118 4.40 15.11 8.15
N PHE A 119 3.61 14.51 7.24
CA PHE A 119 2.67 13.45 7.62
C PHE A 119 3.37 12.21 8.20
N THR A 120 4.48 11.77 7.59
CA THR A 120 5.23 10.61 8.08
C THR A 120 5.86 10.91 9.43
N MET A 121 6.25 12.16 9.69
CA MET A 121 6.76 12.60 10.99
C MET A 121 5.68 12.62 12.07
N ASP A 122 4.47 13.08 11.77
CA ASP A 122 3.35 13.04 12.73
C ASP A 122 3.02 11.60 13.15
N VAL A 123 2.92 10.70 12.18
CA VAL A 123 2.74 9.26 12.45
C VAL A 123 3.91 8.70 13.25
N TYR A 124 5.14 9.06 12.90
CA TYR A 124 6.34 8.62 13.61
C TYR A 124 6.34 9.08 15.07
N CYS A 125 5.98 10.33 15.35
CA CYS A 125 5.91 10.83 16.72
C CYS A 125 4.96 10.00 17.60
N HIS A 126 3.79 9.65 17.09
CA HIS A 126 2.84 8.82 17.83
C HIS A 126 3.33 7.37 18.03
N VAL A 127 3.86 6.75 16.96
CA VAL A 127 4.39 5.38 17.02
C VAL A 127 5.65 5.31 17.88
N SER A 128 6.56 6.29 17.78
CA SER A 128 7.80 6.32 18.55
C SER A 128 7.57 6.45 20.05
N GLN A 129 6.55 7.17 20.48
CA GLN A 129 6.17 7.24 21.91
C GLN A 129 5.73 5.88 22.44
N ALA A 130 4.92 5.14 21.68
CA ALA A 130 4.51 3.78 22.05
C ALA A 130 5.72 2.84 22.10
N MET A 131 6.59 2.89 21.11
CA MET A 131 7.83 2.09 21.06
C MET A 131 8.79 2.46 22.20
N ALA A 132 8.91 3.74 22.56
CA ALA A 132 9.74 4.17 23.69
C ALA A 132 9.22 3.62 25.01
N ARG A 133 7.90 3.61 25.23
CA ARG A 133 7.28 3.00 26.43
C ARG A 133 7.52 1.50 26.48
N GLU A 134 7.36 0.81 25.35
CA GLU A 134 7.61 -0.63 25.26
C GLU A 134 9.09 -0.97 25.51
N SER A 135 10.01 -0.18 24.94
CA SER A 135 11.45 -0.31 25.18
C SER A 135 11.81 -0.11 26.66
N ALA A 136 11.25 0.92 27.29
CA ALA A 136 11.44 1.15 28.72
C ALA A 136 10.92 -0.02 29.58
N ALA A 137 9.76 -0.57 29.22
CA ALA A 137 9.21 -1.74 29.93
C ALA A 137 10.08 -3.00 29.74
N LYS A 138 10.64 -3.24 28.54
CA LYS A 138 11.59 -4.32 28.29
C LYS A 138 12.88 -4.14 29.10
N THR A 139 13.40 -2.92 29.14
CA THR A 139 14.58 -2.57 29.94
C THR A 139 14.34 -2.79 31.43
N GLN A 140 13.19 -2.39 31.94
CA GLN A 140 12.82 -2.62 33.34
C GLN A 140 12.79 -4.11 33.67
N LYS A 141 12.13 -4.93 32.85
CA LYS A 141 12.09 -6.39 33.04
C LYS A 141 13.48 -7.02 33.04
N PHE A 142 14.37 -6.55 32.15
CA PHE A 142 15.76 -7.02 32.13
C PHE A 142 16.46 -6.71 33.44
N TYR A 143 16.40 -5.48 33.94
CA TYR A 143 17.02 -5.12 35.22
C TYR A 143 16.43 -5.89 36.40
N GLU A 144 15.12 -6.15 36.39
CA GLU A 144 14.49 -6.98 37.43
C GLU A 144 14.99 -8.42 37.39
N SER A 145 15.29 -8.98 36.23
CA SER A 145 15.82 -10.35 36.07
C SER A 145 17.29 -10.49 36.47
N VAL A 146 18.05 -9.40 36.56
CA VAL A 146 19.51 -9.39 36.85
C VAL A 146 19.79 -8.86 38.24
N LYS A 147 18.79 -8.48 39.06
CA LYS A 147 19.00 -8.10 40.46
C LYS A 147 19.54 -9.28 41.22
N PRO A 148 20.71 -9.14 41.88
CA PRO A 148 21.17 -10.15 42.81
C PRO A 148 20.19 -10.27 43.98
N ALA A 149 20.00 -11.50 44.45
CA ALA A 149 19.16 -11.81 45.60
C ALA A 149 19.70 -11.15 46.87
#